data_bd956fc0a7b7f48532d6e82bab55dfc3
#
_entry.id   bd956fc0a7b7f48532d6e82bab55dfc3
#
_cell.length_a   1.000
_cell.length_b   1.000
_cell.length_c   1.000
_cell.angle_alpha   90.00
_cell.angle_beta   90.00
_cell.angle_gamma   90.00
#
_symmetry.space_group_name_H-M   'P 1'
#
loop_
_entity.id
_entity.type
_entity.pdbx_description
1 polymer ?
#
loop_
_entity_poly.entity_id
_entity_poly.type
_entity_poly.pdbx_seq_one_letter_code
_entity_poly.pdbx_strand_id
1 'polypeptide(L)'
;MKRCMKVTTAAGLLATAGLAAALSGCGAGEDDGKVTIEIVQYKPEAATYFDTVEERFNSTHDDIELIIDSPNDAMTILKTRFIREDYPDIIGIGGDINYSNFLDSDLLMDISDYEGLDSIKQTYLDIDKELEFVPMDGVYAVPYMANAAGILYNRDVFEEHGWTIPTTWDELNALCQEIQDAGLQPFYFGFKDVWTCLAPWNAISVDLAPSDLCAQVNRGETTFAENYREVAEKTRALLDYAQEDPFAYSYNDACTAFARGEAVMYPIGSYAVPQIQQVNPDINIDSFVMPASNNAEENVLNSGNDLQFSVMANCEHKEEAYEVLDFLLEDETVQDYINDQNAVPCKEGDFELAPMLDGMKSYIEEGKVADYQDHHYPSEMSVDAMIQTYLLDDSENATDTFLERFDTEWVRYNRDLIRKVQDYMEEHPDVE
;
A
#
# COMPACT_ATOMS: atom_id res chain seq x y z
N MET A 1 -18.04 62.99 -26.92
CA MET A 1 -19.32 63.09 -27.65
C MET A 1 -20.25 62.01 -27.14
N LYS A 2 -21.07 62.27 -26.19
CA LYS A 2 -22.50 62.62 -26.08
C LYS A 2 -23.41 61.86 -27.10
N ARG A 3 -24.22 60.91 -26.53
CA ARG A 3 -25.70 60.82 -26.58
C ARG A 3 -26.13 59.54 -25.86
N CYS A 4 -26.71 59.64 -24.83
CA CYS A 4 -27.96 59.74 -24.06
C CYS A 4 -29.23 59.60 -24.86
N MET A 5 -30.12 58.63 -24.50
CA MET A 5 -31.58 58.75 -24.53
C MET A 5 -32.15 57.42 -23.93
N LYS A 6 -32.68 57.44 -22.71
CA LYS A 6 -34.08 57.68 -22.23
C LYS A 6 -35.06 56.56 -22.61
N VAL A 7 -35.40 55.71 -21.69
CA VAL A 7 -36.60 55.57 -20.82
C VAL A 7 -37.94 55.59 -21.59
N THR A 8 -38.69 54.52 -21.45
CA THR A 8 -40.14 54.59 -21.21
C THR A 8 -40.63 53.34 -20.47
N THR A 9 -41.23 53.64 -19.34
CA THR A 9 -42.05 52.80 -18.47
C THR A 9 -43.45 52.62 -19.08
N ALA A 10 -44.00 51.40 -18.98
CA ALA A 10 -45.46 51.22 -18.97
C ALA A 10 -45.81 50.06 -18.01
N ALA A 11 -46.56 50.43 -17.03
CA ALA A 11 -47.22 49.57 -16.04
C ALA A 11 -48.47 48.95 -16.61
N GLY A 12 -48.74 47.69 -16.24
CA GLY A 12 -50.04 47.06 -16.50
C GLY A 12 -50.25 45.96 -15.46
N LEU A 13 -51.12 46.25 -14.53
CA LEU A 13 -51.62 45.36 -13.48
C LEU A 13 -52.70 44.39 -14.02
N LEU A 14 -52.87 43.28 -13.26
CA LEU A 14 -54.02 42.38 -13.13
C LEU A 14 -54.00 41.12 -14.01
N ALA A 15 -53.78 39.93 -13.37
CA ALA A 15 -54.89 39.08 -12.95
C ALA A 15 -54.34 37.86 -12.19
N THR A 16 -54.76 37.75 -10.94
CA THR A 16 -54.71 36.54 -10.10
C THR A 16 -55.69 35.50 -10.64
N ALA A 17 -55.24 34.27 -10.84
CA ALA A 17 -56.00 33.04 -10.55
C ALA A 17 -55.17 31.78 -10.76
N GLY A 18 -54.91 31.06 -9.74
CA GLY A 18 -54.95 29.63 -9.54
C GLY A 18 -54.34 28.71 -10.58
N LEU A 19 -53.16 28.13 -10.26
CA LEU A 19 -52.90 26.70 -10.49
C LEU A 19 -51.83 26.28 -9.48
N ALA A 20 -52.27 25.88 -8.30
CA ALA A 20 -51.52 24.98 -7.43
C ALA A 20 -51.80 23.57 -7.95
N ALA A 21 -50.90 23.01 -8.69
CA ALA A 21 -50.85 21.54 -8.94
C ALA A 21 -49.50 21.15 -9.44
N ALA A 22 -48.88 20.25 -8.72
CA ALA A 22 -47.86 19.27 -9.19
C ALA A 22 -46.48 19.83 -9.56
N LEU A 23 -45.63 20.07 -8.56
CA LEU A 23 -44.21 19.79 -8.63
C LEU A 23 -43.92 18.72 -7.57
N SER A 24 -44.48 17.57 -7.77
CA SER A 24 -44.04 16.29 -7.20
C SER A 24 -43.46 15.52 -8.37
N GLY A 25 -42.27 15.90 -8.75
CA GLY A 25 -41.43 15.16 -9.65
C GLY A 25 -40.21 14.70 -8.85
N CYS A 26 -40.45 13.99 -7.74
CA CYS A 26 -39.53 12.96 -7.31
C CYS A 26 -39.59 11.90 -8.38
N GLY A 27 -38.53 11.73 -9.14
CA GLY A 27 -38.25 10.47 -9.80
C GLY A 27 -38.09 9.46 -8.64
N ALA A 28 -39.16 8.76 -8.29
CA ALA A 28 -39.06 7.48 -7.69
C ALA A 28 -38.39 6.62 -8.77
N GLY A 29 -37.09 6.37 -8.64
CA GLY A 29 -36.53 5.14 -9.17
C GLY A 29 -37.43 4.02 -8.62
N GLU A 30 -37.82 3.10 -9.44
CA GLU A 30 -38.46 1.88 -8.95
C GLU A 30 -37.50 1.35 -7.89
N ASP A 31 -37.94 1.33 -6.63
CA ASP A 31 -37.34 0.57 -5.57
C ASP A 31 -37.54 -0.89 -6.02
N ASP A 32 -36.53 -1.48 -6.63
CA ASP A 32 -36.57 -2.87 -7.12
C ASP A 32 -36.49 -3.87 -5.96
N GLY A 33 -36.41 -3.36 -4.73
CA GLY A 33 -36.41 -4.14 -3.50
C GLY A 33 -35.04 -4.79 -3.21
N LYS A 34 -33.98 -4.41 -3.96
CA LYS A 34 -32.61 -4.85 -3.72
C LYS A 34 -31.94 -3.98 -2.66
N VAL A 35 -31.04 -4.61 -1.89
CA VAL A 35 -30.10 -3.90 -1.05
C VAL A 35 -28.90 -3.48 -1.90
N THR A 36 -28.51 -2.22 -1.84
CA THR A 36 -27.30 -1.75 -2.53
C THR A 36 -26.13 -1.80 -1.55
N ILE A 37 -25.02 -2.42 -1.97
CA ILE A 37 -23.73 -2.41 -1.26
C ILE A 37 -22.73 -1.64 -2.12
N GLU A 38 -22.22 -0.54 -1.60
CA GLU A 38 -21.21 0.28 -2.24
C GLU A 38 -19.82 -0.01 -1.70
N ILE A 39 -18.88 -0.34 -2.58
CA ILE A 39 -17.45 -0.41 -2.29
C ILE A 39 -16.74 0.78 -2.94
N VAL A 40 -15.93 1.50 -2.18
CA VAL A 40 -14.94 2.44 -2.73
C VAL A 40 -13.56 1.88 -2.45
N GLN A 41 -12.81 1.54 -3.52
CA GLN A 41 -11.48 0.97 -3.40
C GLN A 41 -10.41 1.89 -4.03
N TYR A 42 -9.15 1.78 -3.56
CA TYR A 42 -8.10 2.77 -3.82
C TYR A 42 -7.14 2.42 -4.96
N LYS A 43 -7.31 1.28 -5.64
CA LYS A 43 -6.44 0.81 -6.72
C LYS A 43 -7.09 1.04 -8.10
N PRO A 44 -6.88 2.21 -8.74
CA PRO A 44 -7.47 2.50 -10.05
C PRO A 44 -6.93 1.59 -11.15
N GLU A 45 -5.73 1.01 -10.98
CA GLU A 45 -5.14 0.03 -11.89
C GLU A 45 -5.93 -1.27 -11.94
N ALA A 46 -6.64 -1.63 -10.87
CA ALA A 46 -7.51 -2.81 -10.80
C ALA A 46 -8.97 -2.51 -11.19
N ALA A 47 -9.30 -1.31 -11.66
CA ALA A 47 -10.68 -0.92 -11.97
C ALA A 47 -11.36 -1.89 -12.94
N THR A 48 -10.69 -2.30 -14.02
CA THR A 48 -11.26 -3.24 -15.01
C THR A 48 -11.55 -4.62 -14.40
N TYR A 49 -10.70 -5.08 -13.49
CA TYR A 49 -10.95 -6.31 -12.74
C TYR A 49 -12.21 -6.15 -11.87
N PHE A 50 -12.32 -5.06 -11.12
CA PHE A 50 -13.49 -4.82 -10.25
C PHE A 50 -14.77 -4.58 -11.03
N ASP A 51 -14.73 -3.97 -12.20
CA ASP A 51 -15.89 -3.90 -13.12
C ASP A 51 -16.40 -5.33 -13.46
N THR A 52 -15.48 -6.27 -13.71
CA THR A 52 -15.83 -7.67 -14.00
C THR A 52 -16.39 -8.39 -12.76
N VAL A 53 -15.85 -8.12 -11.57
CA VAL A 53 -16.35 -8.66 -10.29
C VAL A 53 -17.78 -8.17 -10.04
N GLU A 54 -18.03 -6.86 -10.18
CA GLU A 54 -19.35 -6.25 -10.05
C GLU A 54 -20.38 -6.88 -11.01
N GLU A 55 -20.05 -6.99 -12.31
CA GLU A 55 -20.92 -7.63 -13.30
C GLU A 55 -21.22 -9.08 -12.94
N ARG A 56 -20.20 -9.85 -12.49
CA ARG A 56 -20.34 -11.25 -12.13
C ARG A 56 -21.21 -11.44 -10.89
N PHE A 57 -20.97 -10.65 -9.83
CA PHE A 57 -21.78 -10.65 -8.62
C PHE A 57 -23.25 -10.32 -8.93
N ASN A 58 -23.51 -9.21 -9.59
CA ASN A 58 -24.87 -8.74 -9.95
C ASN A 58 -25.64 -9.69 -10.88
N SER A 59 -24.92 -10.54 -11.62
CA SER A 59 -25.56 -11.58 -12.46
C SER A 59 -26.06 -12.81 -11.69
N THR A 60 -25.58 -13.00 -10.47
CA THR A 60 -25.85 -14.20 -9.65
C THR A 60 -26.65 -13.90 -8.38
N HIS A 61 -26.75 -12.61 -7.98
CA HIS A 61 -27.45 -12.15 -6.77
C HIS A 61 -28.63 -11.23 -7.18
N ASP A 62 -29.86 -11.72 -6.95
CA ASP A 62 -31.07 -11.00 -7.37
C ASP A 62 -31.54 -9.95 -6.35
N ASP A 63 -31.13 -10.06 -5.10
CA ASP A 63 -31.55 -9.26 -3.93
C ASP A 63 -30.49 -8.25 -3.45
N ILE A 64 -29.27 -8.32 -3.95
CA ILE A 64 -28.21 -7.34 -3.69
C ILE A 64 -27.79 -6.68 -5.03
N GLU A 65 -27.54 -5.38 -5.00
CA GLU A 65 -26.89 -4.63 -6.07
C GLU A 65 -25.52 -4.18 -5.56
N LEU A 66 -24.46 -4.77 -6.09
CA LEU A 66 -23.08 -4.36 -5.80
C LEU A 66 -22.65 -3.23 -6.73
N ILE A 67 -22.04 -2.19 -6.18
CA ILE A 67 -21.42 -1.08 -6.90
C ILE A 67 -19.97 -0.96 -6.40
N ILE A 68 -19.00 -1.03 -7.32
CA ILE A 68 -17.57 -0.88 -6.98
C ILE A 68 -17.00 0.36 -7.69
N ASP A 69 -16.62 1.37 -6.91
CA ASP A 69 -15.98 2.58 -7.43
C ASP A 69 -14.46 2.55 -7.20
N SER A 70 -13.69 2.80 -8.24
CA SER A 70 -12.22 2.70 -8.28
C SER A 70 -11.57 4.03 -8.72
N PRO A 71 -11.81 5.13 -8.01
CA PRO A 71 -11.36 6.45 -8.47
C PRO A 71 -9.85 6.66 -8.28
N ASN A 72 -9.23 7.47 -9.15
CA ASN A 72 -7.79 7.79 -9.05
C ASN A 72 -7.39 8.43 -7.71
N ASP A 73 -8.28 9.18 -7.07
CA ASP A 73 -8.01 9.92 -5.83
C ASP A 73 -8.87 9.38 -4.66
N ALA A 74 -9.05 8.05 -4.57
CA ALA A 74 -9.96 7.40 -3.62
C ALA A 74 -9.79 7.90 -2.17
N MET A 75 -8.56 8.01 -1.67
CA MET A 75 -8.31 8.46 -0.30
C MET A 75 -8.77 9.90 -0.05
N THR A 76 -8.63 10.79 -1.03
CA THR A 76 -9.14 12.17 -0.93
C THR A 76 -10.66 12.20 -0.98
N ILE A 77 -11.25 11.36 -1.83
CA ILE A 77 -12.71 11.22 -1.94
C ILE A 77 -13.30 10.66 -0.64
N LEU A 78 -12.75 9.56 -0.10
CA LEU A 78 -13.18 8.96 1.16
C LEU A 78 -13.10 9.96 2.31
N LYS A 79 -11.97 10.63 2.52
CA LYS A 79 -11.82 11.66 3.56
C LYS A 79 -12.83 12.80 3.40
N THR A 80 -13.16 13.19 2.15
CA THR A 80 -14.16 14.22 1.87
C THR A 80 -15.58 13.74 2.16
N ARG A 81 -15.90 12.49 1.79
CA ARG A 81 -17.19 11.83 2.08
C ARG A 81 -17.39 11.70 3.59
N PHE A 82 -16.36 11.24 4.33
CA PHE A 82 -16.43 11.10 5.79
C PHE A 82 -16.74 12.42 6.52
N ILE A 83 -16.16 13.55 6.06
CA ILE A 83 -16.48 14.88 6.62
C ILE A 83 -17.96 15.25 6.40
N ARG A 84 -18.60 14.70 5.36
CA ARG A 84 -20.03 14.95 5.03
C ARG A 84 -20.95 13.90 5.61
N GLU A 85 -20.43 12.95 6.39
CA GLU A 85 -21.18 11.80 6.90
C GLU A 85 -21.83 10.97 5.75
N ASP A 86 -21.17 10.92 4.59
CA ASP A 86 -21.55 10.16 3.39
C ASP A 86 -20.58 9.00 3.26
N TYR A 87 -20.92 7.84 3.80
CA TYR A 87 -20.05 6.67 3.89
C TYR A 87 -20.47 5.61 2.86
N PRO A 88 -19.53 4.93 2.16
CA PRO A 88 -19.85 3.68 1.50
C PRO A 88 -20.13 2.59 2.54
N ASP A 89 -20.55 1.40 2.11
CA ASP A 89 -20.71 0.25 3.00
C ASP A 89 -19.38 -0.43 3.30
N ILE A 90 -18.52 -0.52 2.28
CA ILE A 90 -17.19 -1.15 2.37
C ILE A 90 -16.15 -0.20 1.77
N ILE A 91 -14.96 -0.16 2.35
CA ILE A 91 -13.79 0.48 1.76
C ILE A 91 -12.73 -0.58 1.43
N GLY A 92 -12.10 -0.46 0.26
CA GLY A 92 -10.91 -1.21 -0.14
C GLY A 92 -9.69 -0.30 -0.05
N ILE A 93 -8.81 -0.54 0.92
CA ILE A 93 -7.63 0.29 1.21
C ILE A 93 -6.40 -0.58 1.49
N GLY A 94 -5.22 0.02 1.51
CA GLY A 94 -4.01 -0.64 1.99
C GLY A 94 -3.99 -0.76 3.52
N GLY A 95 -3.24 -1.73 4.03
CA GLY A 95 -2.88 -1.82 5.44
C GLY A 95 -1.75 -0.83 5.74
N ASP A 96 -2.13 0.43 5.97
CA ASP A 96 -1.18 1.54 6.20
C ASP A 96 -1.71 2.53 7.25
N ILE A 97 -1.02 3.64 7.43
CA ILE A 97 -1.39 4.71 8.38
C ILE A 97 -2.82 5.25 8.15
N ASN A 98 -3.41 5.12 6.96
CA ASN A 98 -4.80 5.53 6.75
C ASN A 98 -5.76 4.55 7.40
N TYR A 99 -5.48 3.24 7.31
CA TYR A 99 -6.23 2.22 8.06
C TYR A 99 -6.17 2.51 9.56
N SER A 100 -4.96 2.73 10.12
CA SER A 100 -4.78 3.08 11.53
C SER A 100 -5.61 4.31 11.94
N ASN A 101 -5.61 5.36 11.12
CA ASN A 101 -6.36 6.59 11.39
C ASN A 101 -7.88 6.39 11.32
N PHE A 102 -8.38 5.55 10.39
CA PHE A 102 -9.81 5.27 10.28
C PHE A 102 -10.29 4.40 11.44
N LEU A 103 -9.47 3.42 11.84
CA LEU A 103 -9.71 2.60 13.01
C LEU A 103 -9.75 3.46 14.29
N ASP A 104 -8.77 4.33 14.48
CA ASP A 104 -8.66 5.24 15.62
C ASP A 104 -9.81 6.26 15.70
N SER A 105 -10.49 6.48 14.59
CA SER A 105 -11.66 7.38 14.48
C SER A 105 -12.99 6.66 14.60
N ASP A 106 -13.01 5.38 15.01
CA ASP A 106 -14.20 4.53 15.13
C ASP A 106 -15.03 4.44 13.84
N LEU A 107 -14.38 4.53 12.66
CA LEU A 107 -15.05 4.48 11.36
C LEU A 107 -15.27 3.06 10.84
N LEU A 108 -14.55 2.07 11.38
CA LEU A 108 -14.56 0.69 10.92
C LEU A 108 -15.39 -0.20 11.84
N MET A 109 -16.13 -1.14 11.26
CA MET A 109 -16.95 -2.12 11.99
C MET A 109 -16.07 -3.24 12.54
N ASP A 110 -16.31 -3.66 13.77
CA ASP A 110 -15.77 -4.94 14.26
C ASP A 110 -16.47 -6.10 13.55
N ILE A 111 -15.69 -6.86 12.79
CA ILE A 111 -16.13 -8.00 11.99
C ILE A 111 -15.59 -9.32 12.54
N SER A 112 -15.24 -9.39 13.83
CA SER A 112 -14.73 -10.61 14.48
C SER A 112 -15.66 -11.82 14.36
N ASP A 113 -16.95 -11.60 14.08
CA ASP A 113 -17.95 -12.63 13.86
C ASP A 113 -18.08 -13.07 12.38
N TYR A 114 -17.30 -12.50 11.47
CA TYR A 114 -17.29 -12.89 10.07
C TYR A 114 -16.54 -14.21 9.87
N GLU A 115 -17.23 -15.24 9.42
CA GLU A 115 -16.66 -16.60 9.27
C GLU A 115 -15.55 -16.66 8.20
N GLY A 116 -15.58 -15.77 7.20
CA GLY A 116 -14.55 -15.71 6.14
C GLY A 116 -13.13 -15.43 6.65
N LEU A 117 -12.98 -14.84 7.84
CA LEU A 117 -11.69 -14.60 8.48
C LEU A 117 -10.90 -15.90 8.73
N ASP A 118 -11.58 -17.03 8.96
CA ASP A 118 -10.94 -18.33 9.16
C ASP A 118 -10.14 -18.79 7.93
N SER A 119 -10.41 -18.21 6.77
CA SER A 119 -9.70 -18.49 5.52
C SER A 119 -8.48 -17.58 5.27
N ILE A 120 -8.25 -16.57 6.11
CA ILE A 120 -7.16 -15.62 5.97
C ILE A 120 -5.93 -16.12 6.75
N LYS A 121 -4.76 -16.04 6.12
CA LYS A 121 -3.48 -16.38 6.76
C LYS A 121 -3.25 -15.49 7.97
N GLN A 122 -2.95 -16.12 9.12
CA GLN A 122 -2.78 -15.40 10.39
C GLN A 122 -1.74 -14.26 10.29
N THR A 123 -0.68 -14.46 9.53
CA THR A 123 0.37 -13.46 9.33
C THR A 123 -0.16 -12.11 8.83
N TYR A 124 -1.14 -12.12 7.92
CA TYR A 124 -1.71 -10.86 7.39
C TYR A 124 -2.73 -10.23 8.34
N LEU A 125 -3.41 -11.04 9.17
CA LEU A 125 -4.21 -10.52 10.28
C LEU A 125 -3.33 -9.91 11.38
N ASP A 126 -2.15 -10.49 11.64
CA ASP A 126 -1.19 -9.98 12.61
C ASP A 126 -0.60 -8.64 12.15
N ILE A 127 -0.35 -8.46 10.84
CA ILE A 127 0.06 -7.17 10.24
C ILE A 127 -0.96 -6.07 10.55
N ASP A 128 -2.27 -6.33 10.41
CA ASP A 128 -3.29 -5.34 10.76
C ASP A 128 -3.28 -5.01 12.26
N LYS A 129 -2.92 -5.96 13.13
CA LYS A 129 -2.76 -5.72 14.55
C LYS A 129 -1.57 -4.82 14.87
N GLU A 130 -0.47 -4.93 14.13
CA GLU A 130 0.70 -4.05 14.29
C GLU A 130 0.40 -2.60 13.88
N LEU A 131 -0.65 -2.37 13.08
CA LEU A 131 -1.12 -1.04 12.66
C LEU A 131 -2.06 -0.37 13.69
N GLU A 132 -2.51 -1.08 14.71
CA GLU A 132 -3.34 -0.50 15.76
C GLU A 132 -2.51 0.44 16.64
N PHE A 133 -2.95 1.68 16.83
CA PHE A 133 -2.24 2.63 17.69
C PHE A 133 -2.24 2.24 19.16
N VAL A 134 -3.29 1.60 19.61
CA VAL A 134 -3.43 0.94 20.90
C VAL A 134 -4.15 -0.38 20.68
N PRO A 135 -3.85 -1.44 21.47
CA PRO A 135 -4.47 -2.74 21.26
C PRO A 135 -6.02 -2.67 21.29
N MET A 136 -6.64 -3.33 20.33
CA MET A 136 -8.10 -3.44 20.21
C MET A 136 -8.51 -4.91 20.19
N ASP A 137 -9.68 -5.24 20.75
CA ASP A 137 -10.15 -6.63 20.86
C ASP A 137 -10.72 -7.19 19.53
N GLY A 138 -11.15 -6.30 18.61
CA GLY A 138 -11.84 -6.68 17.37
C GLY A 138 -10.92 -6.99 16.19
N VAL A 139 -11.53 -7.41 15.07
CA VAL A 139 -10.94 -7.46 13.72
C VAL A 139 -11.70 -6.47 12.85
N TYR A 140 -11.01 -5.64 12.09
CA TYR A 140 -11.61 -4.49 11.41
C TYR A 140 -11.37 -4.45 9.91
N ALA A 141 -10.62 -5.42 9.37
CA ALA A 141 -10.41 -5.59 7.96
C ALA A 141 -10.30 -7.07 7.58
N VAL A 142 -10.58 -7.36 6.32
CA VAL A 142 -10.28 -8.64 5.66
C VAL A 142 -9.10 -8.41 4.74
N PRO A 143 -7.87 -8.80 5.11
CA PRO A 143 -6.73 -8.80 4.20
C PRO A 143 -7.06 -9.61 2.95
N TYR A 144 -6.97 -8.99 1.78
CA TYR A 144 -7.33 -9.61 0.51
C TYR A 144 -6.09 -10.01 -0.28
N MET A 145 -5.26 -9.02 -0.58
CA MET A 145 -4.02 -9.20 -1.33
C MET A 145 -2.86 -8.48 -0.65
N ALA A 146 -1.69 -9.09 -0.72
CA ALA A 146 -0.42 -8.50 -0.35
C ALA A 146 0.43 -8.26 -1.59
N ASN A 147 1.45 -7.43 -1.45
CA ASN A 147 2.53 -7.30 -2.43
C ASN A 147 3.80 -7.98 -1.91
N ALA A 148 4.84 -8.03 -2.73
CA ALA A 148 6.15 -8.52 -2.35
C ALA A 148 7.24 -7.60 -2.90
N ALA A 149 8.15 -7.19 -2.03
CA ALA A 149 9.27 -6.34 -2.41
C ALA A 149 10.61 -6.97 -2.01
N GLY A 150 11.59 -6.80 -2.88
CA GLY A 150 12.93 -7.32 -2.73
C GLY A 150 13.81 -6.83 -3.88
N ILE A 151 14.40 -7.74 -4.62
CA ILE A 151 15.22 -7.42 -5.80
C ILE A 151 14.70 -8.19 -7.01
N LEU A 152 14.23 -7.46 -8.02
CA LEU A 152 13.98 -8.03 -9.34
C LEU A 152 15.31 -8.22 -10.07
N TYR A 153 15.45 -9.31 -10.83
CA TYR A 153 16.67 -9.55 -11.63
C TYR A 153 16.32 -10.14 -12.99
N ASN A 154 17.23 -9.94 -13.95
CA ASN A 154 17.15 -10.54 -15.27
C ASN A 154 17.73 -11.96 -15.21
N ARG A 155 16.86 -12.97 -15.25
CA ARG A 155 17.21 -14.38 -15.13
C ARG A 155 18.16 -14.84 -16.22
N ASP A 156 17.94 -14.41 -17.48
CA ASP A 156 18.78 -14.81 -18.61
C ASP A 156 20.22 -14.34 -18.43
N VAL A 157 20.42 -13.14 -17.88
CA VAL A 157 21.77 -12.60 -17.59
C VAL A 157 22.43 -13.38 -16.46
N PHE A 158 21.70 -13.74 -15.39
CA PHE A 158 22.22 -14.58 -14.31
C PHE A 158 22.64 -15.96 -14.84
N GLU A 159 21.81 -16.58 -15.69
CA GLU A 159 22.12 -17.89 -16.30
C GLU A 159 23.35 -17.81 -17.24
N GLU A 160 23.45 -16.74 -18.06
CA GLU A 160 24.60 -16.53 -18.97
C GLU A 160 25.93 -16.44 -18.22
N HIS A 161 25.94 -15.75 -17.08
CA HIS A 161 27.15 -15.55 -16.27
C HIS A 161 27.34 -16.62 -15.19
N GLY A 162 26.35 -17.48 -14.95
CA GLY A 162 26.39 -18.51 -13.92
C GLY A 162 26.36 -17.95 -12.48
N TRP A 163 25.74 -16.78 -12.29
CA TRP A 163 25.58 -16.17 -10.96
C TRP A 163 24.51 -16.90 -10.16
N THR A 164 24.68 -16.88 -8.86
CA THR A 164 23.75 -17.46 -7.88
C THR A 164 23.04 -16.38 -7.08
N ILE A 165 21.82 -16.66 -6.64
CA ILE A 165 21.05 -15.77 -5.79
C ILE A 165 21.77 -15.63 -4.44
N PRO A 166 22.07 -14.38 -4.00
CA PRO A 166 22.69 -14.13 -2.71
C PRO A 166 21.69 -14.33 -1.57
N THR A 167 22.14 -14.87 -0.45
CA THR A 167 21.33 -15.11 0.74
C THR A 167 21.82 -14.30 1.95
N THR A 168 22.91 -13.56 1.80
CA THR A 168 23.47 -12.68 2.82
C THR A 168 23.90 -11.34 2.22
N TRP A 169 24.02 -10.32 3.06
CA TRP A 169 24.49 -9.00 2.64
C TRP A 169 25.87 -9.03 2.00
N ASP A 170 26.80 -9.81 2.57
CA ASP A 170 28.15 -9.94 2.00
C ASP A 170 28.13 -10.63 0.65
N GLU A 171 27.26 -11.62 0.44
CA GLU A 171 27.08 -12.28 -0.87
C GLU A 171 26.46 -11.32 -1.90
N LEU A 172 25.49 -10.48 -1.49
CA LEU A 172 24.93 -9.45 -2.39
C LEU A 172 25.99 -8.46 -2.85
N ASN A 173 26.83 -7.98 -1.92
CA ASN A 173 27.95 -7.07 -2.28
C ASN A 173 28.96 -7.76 -3.20
N ALA A 174 29.31 -9.03 -2.93
CA ALA A 174 30.19 -9.81 -3.80
C ALA A 174 29.60 -9.97 -5.21
N LEU A 175 28.32 -10.30 -5.32
CA LEU A 175 27.61 -10.39 -6.59
C LEU A 175 27.62 -9.05 -7.35
N CYS A 176 27.33 -7.94 -6.67
CA CYS A 176 27.38 -6.62 -7.30
C CYS A 176 28.78 -6.31 -7.84
N GLN A 177 29.85 -6.69 -7.11
CA GLN A 177 31.22 -6.52 -7.59
C GLN A 177 31.51 -7.41 -8.81
N GLU A 178 31.06 -8.66 -8.82
CA GLU A 178 31.19 -9.56 -9.97
C GLU A 178 30.48 -9.01 -11.21
N ILE A 179 29.29 -8.42 -11.05
CA ILE A 179 28.54 -7.77 -12.12
C ILE A 179 29.33 -6.58 -12.69
N GLN A 180 29.90 -5.73 -11.82
CA GLN A 180 30.76 -4.60 -12.24
C GLN A 180 32.03 -5.10 -12.96
N ASP A 181 32.68 -6.15 -12.46
CA ASP A 181 33.87 -6.73 -13.06
C ASP A 181 33.57 -7.35 -14.45
N ALA A 182 32.33 -7.80 -14.69
CA ALA A 182 31.85 -8.22 -16.00
C ALA A 182 31.52 -7.02 -16.93
N GLY A 183 31.64 -5.79 -16.46
CA GLY A 183 31.36 -4.57 -17.22
C GLY A 183 29.86 -4.26 -17.33
N LEU A 184 29.04 -4.82 -16.44
CA LEU A 184 27.59 -4.60 -16.37
C LEU A 184 27.25 -3.71 -15.18
N GLN A 185 26.05 -3.12 -15.22
CA GLN A 185 25.53 -2.27 -14.15
C GLN A 185 24.70 -3.14 -13.17
N PRO A 186 25.05 -3.18 -11.86
CA PRO A 186 24.26 -3.96 -10.90
C PRO A 186 22.85 -3.44 -10.72
N PHE A 187 22.67 -2.17 -10.32
CA PHE A 187 21.38 -1.57 -10.04
C PHE A 187 21.10 -0.35 -10.92
N TYR A 188 19.82 -0.10 -11.17
CA TYR A 188 19.34 1.16 -11.72
C TYR A 188 18.22 1.70 -10.85
N PHE A 189 18.40 2.88 -10.25
CA PHE A 189 17.43 3.49 -9.35
C PHE A 189 16.71 4.67 -10.01
N GLY A 190 15.46 4.85 -9.63
CA GLY A 190 14.59 5.94 -10.09
C GLY A 190 14.37 7.01 -9.03
N PHE A 191 15.38 7.36 -8.22
CA PHE A 191 15.29 8.18 -7.01
C PHE A 191 14.88 9.63 -7.23
N LYS A 192 14.69 10.07 -8.48
CA LYS A 192 14.00 11.33 -8.77
C LYS A 192 12.57 11.32 -8.25
N ASP A 193 11.91 10.19 -8.34
CA ASP A 193 10.59 9.98 -7.72
C ASP A 193 10.83 9.50 -6.29
N VAL A 194 10.71 10.42 -5.34
CA VAL A 194 11.18 10.26 -3.94
C VAL A 194 10.67 8.98 -3.26
N TRP A 195 9.45 8.56 -3.56
CA TRP A 195 8.86 7.34 -3.00
C TRP A 195 9.66 6.08 -3.32
N THR A 196 10.40 6.06 -4.43
CA THR A 196 11.21 4.88 -4.80
C THR A 196 12.40 4.66 -3.87
N CYS A 197 12.78 5.66 -3.07
CA CYS A 197 13.78 5.49 -2.02
C CYS A 197 13.29 4.59 -0.88
N LEU A 198 11.95 4.48 -0.70
CA LEU A 198 11.35 3.60 0.31
C LEU A 198 11.50 2.12 -0.05
N ALA A 199 11.56 1.74 -1.33
CA ALA A 199 11.63 0.34 -1.72
C ALA A 199 12.86 -0.40 -1.12
N PRO A 200 14.12 0.04 -1.35
CA PRO A 200 15.27 -0.57 -0.69
C PRO A 200 15.30 -0.30 0.83
N TRP A 201 14.79 0.85 1.31
CA TRP A 201 14.70 1.17 2.72
C TRP A 201 13.87 0.14 3.48
N ASN A 202 12.63 -0.10 3.03
CA ASN A 202 11.73 -1.06 3.65
C ASN A 202 12.30 -2.48 3.60
N ALA A 203 12.79 -2.91 2.42
CA ALA A 203 13.34 -4.24 2.24
C ALA A 203 14.58 -4.53 3.10
N ILE A 204 15.36 -3.50 3.48
CA ILE A 204 16.47 -3.61 4.41
C ILE A 204 15.98 -3.52 5.86
N SER A 205 15.02 -2.67 6.14
CA SER A 205 14.56 -2.43 7.52
C SER A 205 13.82 -3.61 8.12
N VAL A 206 13.09 -4.41 7.34
CA VAL A 206 12.38 -5.60 7.84
C VAL A 206 13.31 -6.68 8.39
N ASP A 207 14.57 -6.71 7.95
CA ASP A 207 15.59 -7.64 8.46
C ASP A 207 16.33 -7.09 9.69
N LEU A 208 16.45 -5.76 9.81
CA LEU A 208 17.39 -5.12 10.73
C LEU A 208 16.74 -4.33 11.86
N ALA A 209 15.45 -4.03 11.76
CA ALA A 209 14.70 -3.31 12.78
C ALA A 209 13.52 -4.16 13.29
N PRO A 210 13.07 -3.98 14.54
CA PRO A 210 11.86 -4.62 15.04
C PRO A 210 10.63 -4.27 14.17
N SER A 211 9.73 -5.22 13.93
CA SER A 211 8.49 -4.96 13.17
C SER A 211 7.62 -3.91 13.87
N ASP A 212 7.57 -3.95 15.21
CA ASP A 212 6.83 -3.01 16.05
C ASP A 212 7.63 -1.76 16.48
N LEU A 213 8.73 -1.42 15.76
CA LEU A 213 9.61 -0.30 16.14
C LEU A 213 8.85 1.00 16.37
N CYS A 214 7.89 1.33 15.49
CA CYS A 214 7.08 2.55 15.61
C CYS A 214 6.26 2.57 16.91
N ALA A 215 5.70 1.42 17.30
CA ALA A 215 4.98 1.27 18.56
C ALA A 215 5.93 1.41 19.77
N GLN A 216 7.12 0.79 19.75
CA GLN A 216 8.14 0.93 20.80
C GLN A 216 8.57 2.39 20.97
N VAL A 217 8.78 3.13 19.86
CA VAL A 217 9.12 4.54 19.93
C VAL A 217 7.97 5.38 20.52
N ASN A 218 6.72 5.08 20.16
CA ASN A 218 5.55 5.76 20.73
C ASN A 218 5.40 5.49 22.23
N ARG A 219 5.77 4.28 22.70
CA ARG A 219 5.83 3.94 24.13
C ARG A 219 7.02 4.57 24.86
N GLY A 220 8.00 5.11 24.11
CA GLY A 220 9.23 5.71 24.67
C GLY A 220 10.27 4.67 25.10
N GLU A 221 10.25 3.46 24.56
CA GLU A 221 11.14 2.35 24.92
C GLU A 221 12.47 2.42 24.17
N THR A 222 12.49 3.00 22.97
CA THR A 222 13.66 3.14 22.09
C THR A 222 13.52 4.38 21.19
N THR A 223 14.48 4.58 20.28
CA THR A 223 14.49 5.64 19.26
C THR A 223 14.78 5.06 17.89
N PHE A 224 14.44 5.78 16.82
CA PHE A 224 14.83 5.39 15.47
C PHE A 224 16.36 5.47 15.29
N ALA A 225 17.02 6.41 15.95
CA ALA A 225 18.47 6.55 15.88
C ALA A 225 19.20 5.29 16.41
N GLU A 226 18.63 4.60 17.40
CA GLU A 226 19.19 3.35 17.92
C GLU A 226 18.99 2.15 16.97
N ASN A 227 17.91 2.14 16.18
CA ASN A 227 17.51 0.98 15.37
C ASN A 227 17.78 1.15 13.87
N TYR A 228 17.70 2.36 13.31
CA TYR A 228 17.82 2.61 11.87
C TYR A 228 19.23 2.93 11.38
N ARG A 229 20.26 2.93 12.24
CA ARG A 229 21.62 3.26 11.80
C ARG A 229 22.13 2.32 10.71
N GLU A 230 22.05 1.02 10.96
CA GLU A 230 22.50 0.02 9.99
C GLU A 230 21.62 0.01 8.73
N VAL A 231 20.31 0.21 8.88
CA VAL A 231 19.38 0.38 7.74
C VAL A 231 19.82 1.54 6.85
N ALA A 232 20.08 2.71 7.44
CA ALA A 232 20.51 3.89 6.70
C ALA A 232 21.85 3.67 5.99
N GLU A 233 22.84 3.13 6.68
CA GLU A 233 24.17 2.86 6.15
C GLU A 233 24.12 1.85 4.99
N LYS A 234 23.34 0.77 5.12
CA LYS A 234 23.17 -0.23 4.05
C LYS A 234 22.39 0.30 2.86
N THR A 235 21.33 1.09 3.10
CA THR A 235 20.60 1.75 2.01
C THR A 235 21.53 2.67 1.21
N ARG A 236 22.37 3.43 1.88
CA ARG A 236 23.38 4.28 1.22
C ARG A 236 24.43 3.46 0.44
N ALA A 237 24.89 2.34 1.01
CA ALA A 237 25.89 1.48 0.39
C ALA A 237 25.44 0.91 -0.97
N LEU A 238 24.13 0.76 -1.23
CA LEU A 238 23.63 0.37 -2.54
C LEU A 238 23.99 1.36 -3.64
N LEU A 239 24.25 2.64 -3.31
CA LEU A 239 24.66 3.67 -4.27
C LEU A 239 26.02 3.37 -4.92
N ASP A 240 26.90 2.62 -4.25
CA ASP A 240 28.20 2.20 -4.81
C ASP A 240 28.04 1.30 -6.04
N TYR A 241 26.85 0.73 -6.20
CA TYR A 241 26.48 -0.17 -7.29
C TYR A 241 25.41 0.40 -8.22
N ALA A 242 25.02 1.68 -8.01
CA ALA A 242 24.03 2.40 -8.82
C ALA A 242 24.63 2.94 -10.12
N GLN A 243 23.75 3.23 -11.09
CA GLN A 243 24.11 4.05 -12.25
C GLN A 243 24.56 5.45 -11.85
N GLU A 244 25.22 6.16 -12.77
CA GLU A 244 25.60 7.56 -12.57
C GLU A 244 24.34 8.42 -12.33
N ASP A 245 24.35 9.21 -11.25
CA ASP A 245 23.28 10.12 -10.82
C ASP A 245 21.88 9.46 -10.73
N PRO A 246 21.64 8.55 -9.77
CA PRO A 246 20.36 7.88 -9.59
C PRO A 246 19.18 8.83 -9.30
N PHE A 247 19.45 10.06 -8.87
CA PHE A 247 18.46 11.09 -8.55
C PHE A 247 17.98 11.89 -9.77
N ALA A 248 18.60 11.71 -10.94
CA ALA A 248 18.17 12.33 -12.19
C ALA A 248 17.04 11.54 -12.89
N TYR A 249 16.84 10.27 -12.55
CA TYR A 249 15.95 9.35 -13.24
C TYR A 249 14.70 9.05 -12.42
N SER A 250 13.54 8.99 -13.12
CA SER A 250 12.24 8.64 -12.55
C SER A 250 12.07 7.12 -12.39
N TYR A 251 11.03 6.71 -11.70
CA TYR A 251 10.58 5.32 -11.66
C TYR A 251 10.41 4.71 -13.05
N ASN A 252 9.75 5.43 -13.95
CA ASN A 252 9.55 4.97 -15.34
C ASN A 252 10.86 4.86 -16.10
N ASP A 253 11.83 5.73 -15.84
CA ASP A 253 13.17 5.63 -16.45
C ASP A 253 13.89 4.37 -15.95
N ALA A 254 13.82 4.07 -14.67
CA ALA A 254 14.41 2.86 -14.08
C ALA A 254 13.76 1.57 -14.61
N CYS A 255 12.43 1.50 -14.67
CA CYS A 255 11.73 0.38 -15.30
C CYS A 255 12.15 0.19 -16.76
N THR A 256 12.30 1.29 -17.51
CA THR A 256 12.73 1.26 -18.91
C THR A 256 14.17 0.79 -19.05
N ALA A 257 15.08 1.27 -18.20
CA ALA A 257 16.50 0.87 -18.21
C ALA A 257 16.67 -0.62 -17.89
N PHE A 258 15.97 -1.11 -16.85
CA PHE A 258 15.98 -2.52 -16.50
C PHE A 258 15.41 -3.38 -17.63
N ALA A 259 14.27 -2.99 -18.22
CA ALA A 259 13.66 -3.69 -19.36
C ALA A 259 14.58 -3.80 -20.58
N ARG A 260 15.50 -2.84 -20.77
CA ARG A 260 16.50 -2.81 -21.85
C ARG A 260 17.80 -3.53 -21.51
N GLY A 261 17.93 -4.06 -20.29
CA GLY A 261 19.16 -4.69 -19.82
C GLY A 261 20.28 -3.70 -19.50
N GLU A 262 19.95 -2.43 -19.23
CA GLU A 262 20.93 -1.42 -18.80
C GLU A 262 21.38 -1.64 -17.35
N ALA A 263 20.64 -2.44 -16.58
CA ALA A 263 21.05 -2.99 -15.29
C ALA A 263 20.59 -4.44 -15.15
N VAL A 264 21.28 -5.20 -14.31
CA VAL A 264 21.03 -6.62 -14.07
C VAL A 264 19.96 -6.85 -13.04
N MET A 265 19.87 -5.97 -12.03
CA MET A 265 18.98 -6.05 -10.89
C MET A 265 18.28 -4.70 -10.65
N TYR A 266 17.09 -4.76 -10.01
CA TYR A 266 16.33 -3.58 -9.58
C TYR A 266 15.70 -3.83 -8.21
N PRO A 267 16.19 -3.19 -7.14
CA PRO A 267 15.58 -3.25 -5.81
C PRO A 267 14.24 -2.51 -5.79
N ILE A 268 13.14 -3.26 -6.00
CA ILE A 268 11.78 -2.74 -6.12
C ILE A 268 10.78 -3.88 -5.86
N GLY A 269 9.49 -3.58 -5.71
CA GLY A 269 8.45 -4.58 -5.55
C GLY A 269 7.88 -5.14 -6.84
N SER A 270 7.08 -6.19 -6.70
CA SER A 270 6.40 -6.92 -7.78
C SER A 270 5.52 -6.02 -8.66
N TYR A 271 5.00 -4.94 -8.10
CA TYR A 271 4.20 -3.93 -8.79
C TYR A 271 4.93 -3.22 -9.94
N ALA A 272 6.26 -3.30 -10.03
CA ALA A 272 7.02 -2.72 -11.13
C ALA A 272 7.00 -3.58 -12.41
N VAL A 273 6.70 -4.86 -12.31
CA VAL A 273 6.79 -5.81 -13.43
C VAL A 273 5.88 -5.45 -14.60
N PRO A 274 4.61 -5.08 -14.41
CA PRO A 274 3.76 -4.66 -15.53
C PRO A 274 4.35 -3.47 -16.31
N GLN A 275 4.94 -2.49 -15.62
CA GLN A 275 5.57 -1.33 -16.25
C GLN A 275 6.85 -1.73 -17.04
N ILE A 276 7.63 -2.66 -16.51
CA ILE A 276 8.83 -3.19 -17.18
C ILE A 276 8.44 -3.96 -18.44
N GLN A 277 7.42 -4.82 -18.36
CA GLN A 277 6.92 -5.63 -19.46
C GLN A 277 6.23 -4.82 -20.57
N GLN A 278 5.69 -3.62 -20.27
CA GLN A 278 5.23 -2.72 -21.33
C GLN A 278 6.36 -2.29 -22.27
N VAL A 279 7.61 -2.22 -21.79
CA VAL A 279 8.78 -1.87 -22.59
C VAL A 279 9.39 -3.08 -23.26
N ASN A 280 9.49 -4.21 -22.56
CA ASN A 280 10.02 -5.47 -23.06
C ASN A 280 9.16 -6.64 -22.55
N PRO A 281 8.15 -7.07 -23.33
CA PRO A 281 7.25 -8.17 -22.95
C PRO A 281 7.96 -9.53 -22.78
N ASP A 282 9.12 -9.71 -23.42
CA ASP A 282 9.85 -10.98 -23.45
C ASP A 282 10.96 -11.04 -22.38
N ILE A 283 11.10 -10.03 -21.51
CA ILE A 283 12.11 -10.03 -20.46
C ILE A 283 11.81 -11.15 -19.44
N ASN A 284 12.80 -11.99 -19.19
CA ASN A 284 12.71 -13.07 -18.22
C ASN A 284 13.07 -12.53 -16.81
N ILE A 285 12.05 -12.11 -16.06
CA ILE A 285 12.20 -11.54 -14.72
C ILE A 285 11.93 -12.61 -13.68
N ASP A 286 12.78 -12.66 -12.67
CA ASP A 286 12.52 -13.33 -11.41
C ASP A 286 12.92 -12.40 -10.26
N SER A 287 12.71 -12.82 -9.02
CA SER A 287 12.95 -11.99 -7.85
C SER A 287 13.60 -12.79 -6.72
N PHE A 288 14.18 -12.09 -5.78
CA PHE A 288 14.64 -12.67 -4.52
C PHE A 288 14.50 -11.66 -3.37
N VAL A 289 14.42 -12.19 -2.15
CA VAL A 289 14.34 -11.38 -0.93
C VAL A 289 15.63 -10.58 -0.77
N MET A 290 15.52 -9.30 -0.40
CA MET A 290 16.68 -8.45 -0.07
C MET A 290 17.43 -9.08 1.10
N PRO A 291 18.70 -9.53 0.93
CA PRO A 291 19.42 -10.20 2.01
C PRO A 291 20.16 -9.15 2.85
N ALA A 292 19.45 -8.43 3.72
CA ALA A 292 20.06 -7.36 4.49
C ALA A 292 20.86 -7.86 5.69
N SER A 293 20.61 -9.08 6.23
CA SER A 293 21.42 -9.69 7.27
C SER A 293 22.55 -10.56 6.69
N ASN A 294 23.63 -10.74 7.46
CA ASN A 294 24.65 -11.76 7.18
C ASN A 294 24.31 -13.15 7.78
N ASN A 295 23.15 -13.25 8.42
CA ASN A 295 22.54 -14.52 8.81
C ASN A 295 21.30 -14.76 7.94
N ALA A 296 21.40 -15.65 6.95
CA ALA A 296 20.32 -15.93 6.01
C ALA A 296 18.98 -16.33 6.66
N GLU A 297 19.02 -16.89 7.88
CA GLU A 297 17.81 -17.28 8.61
C GLU A 297 17.04 -16.07 9.17
N GLU A 298 17.69 -14.91 9.29
CA GLU A 298 17.06 -13.66 9.76
C GLU A 298 16.38 -12.88 8.68
N ASN A 299 16.72 -13.12 7.39
CA ASN A 299 16.09 -12.41 6.29
C ASN A 299 14.61 -12.80 6.16
N VAL A 300 13.76 -11.83 6.00
CA VAL A 300 12.31 -11.98 5.81
C VAL A 300 11.87 -11.27 4.53
N LEU A 301 10.77 -11.69 3.96
CA LEU A 301 10.21 -11.01 2.80
C LEU A 301 9.48 -9.73 3.24
N ASN A 302 9.82 -8.62 2.65
CA ASN A 302 9.05 -7.40 2.80
C ASN A 302 7.72 -7.55 2.01
N SER A 303 6.62 -7.74 2.76
CA SER A 303 5.28 -7.99 2.22
C SER A 303 4.24 -7.47 3.21
N GLY A 304 3.33 -6.64 2.77
CA GLY A 304 2.28 -6.05 3.59
C GLY A 304 0.93 -6.09 2.89
N ASN A 305 -0.15 -5.81 3.62
CA ASN A 305 -1.51 -5.79 3.11
C ASN A 305 -1.69 -4.69 2.07
N ASP A 306 -1.55 -5.04 0.79
CA ASP A 306 -1.66 -4.11 -0.34
C ASP A 306 -3.12 -3.71 -0.61
N LEU A 307 -4.05 -4.63 -0.43
CA LEU A 307 -5.48 -4.37 -0.49
C LEU A 307 -6.20 -5.20 0.56
N GLN A 308 -6.99 -4.52 1.38
CA GLN A 308 -7.88 -5.14 2.36
C GLN A 308 -9.24 -4.44 2.34
N PHE A 309 -10.28 -5.14 2.76
CA PHE A 309 -11.63 -4.61 2.80
C PHE A 309 -12.09 -4.42 4.24
N SER A 310 -12.57 -3.22 4.56
CA SER A 310 -13.17 -2.90 5.85
C SER A 310 -14.62 -2.51 5.66
N VAL A 311 -15.51 -3.08 6.47
CA VAL A 311 -16.90 -2.66 6.54
C VAL A 311 -16.98 -1.39 7.39
N MET A 312 -17.73 -0.40 6.93
CA MET A 312 -17.88 0.86 7.66
C MET A 312 -18.79 0.68 8.90
N ALA A 313 -18.47 1.34 10.00
CA ALA A 313 -19.19 1.21 11.28
C ALA A 313 -20.69 1.57 11.20
N ASN A 314 -21.06 2.39 10.20
CA ASN A 314 -22.44 2.81 9.95
C ASN A 314 -23.17 1.98 8.88
N CYS A 315 -22.55 0.91 8.34
CA CYS A 315 -23.22 0.02 7.40
C CYS A 315 -24.44 -0.62 8.06
N GLU A 316 -25.63 -0.40 7.46
CA GLU A 316 -26.89 -0.94 7.95
C GLU A 316 -27.18 -2.35 7.45
N HIS A 317 -26.40 -2.82 6.45
CA HIS A 317 -26.58 -4.06 5.69
C HIS A 317 -25.40 -5.01 5.89
N LYS A 318 -25.13 -5.33 7.16
CA LYS A 318 -23.96 -6.14 7.56
C LYS A 318 -23.94 -7.54 6.89
N GLU A 319 -25.08 -8.20 6.85
CA GLU A 319 -25.18 -9.56 6.30
C GLU A 319 -24.92 -9.55 4.78
N GLU A 320 -25.46 -8.56 4.07
CA GLU A 320 -25.24 -8.39 2.64
C GLU A 320 -23.79 -7.96 2.33
N ALA A 321 -23.19 -7.14 3.21
CA ALA A 321 -21.77 -6.82 3.10
C ALA A 321 -20.89 -8.06 3.26
N TYR A 322 -21.23 -8.97 4.17
CA TYR A 322 -20.53 -10.24 4.34
C TYR A 322 -20.69 -11.16 3.12
N GLU A 323 -21.88 -11.20 2.49
CA GLU A 323 -22.10 -11.95 1.24
C GLU A 323 -21.22 -11.43 0.09
N VAL A 324 -21.01 -10.11 0.01
CA VAL A 324 -20.08 -9.51 -0.93
C VAL A 324 -18.62 -9.88 -0.60
N LEU A 325 -18.23 -9.88 0.67
CA LEU A 325 -16.89 -10.32 1.08
C LEU A 325 -16.66 -11.80 0.79
N ASP A 326 -17.67 -12.66 0.99
CA ASP A 326 -17.60 -14.09 0.64
C ASP A 326 -17.34 -14.28 -0.86
N PHE A 327 -18.03 -13.51 -1.72
CA PHE A 327 -17.82 -13.55 -3.16
C PHE A 327 -16.42 -13.07 -3.57
N LEU A 328 -15.90 -12.02 -2.93
CA LEU A 328 -14.52 -11.57 -3.15
C LEU A 328 -13.50 -12.65 -2.74
N LEU A 329 -13.81 -13.41 -1.70
CA LEU A 329 -12.96 -14.51 -1.20
C LEU A 329 -13.16 -15.85 -1.94
N GLU A 330 -14.02 -15.96 -2.95
CA GLU A 330 -14.07 -17.15 -3.80
C GLU A 330 -12.71 -17.39 -4.48
N ASP A 331 -12.28 -18.66 -4.54
CA ASP A 331 -10.96 -19.03 -5.08
C ASP A 331 -10.77 -18.52 -6.52
N GLU A 332 -11.81 -18.55 -7.36
CA GLU A 332 -11.78 -18.02 -8.72
C GLU A 332 -11.56 -16.51 -8.72
N THR A 333 -12.26 -15.77 -7.87
CA THR A 333 -12.15 -14.32 -7.76
C THR A 333 -10.75 -13.92 -7.27
N VAL A 334 -10.22 -14.62 -6.26
CA VAL A 334 -8.86 -14.42 -5.75
C VAL A 334 -7.82 -14.70 -6.84
N GLN A 335 -7.94 -15.83 -7.56
CA GLN A 335 -6.99 -16.20 -8.61
C GLN A 335 -7.01 -15.22 -9.79
N ASP A 336 -8.19 -14.71 -10.15
CA ASP A 336 -8.32 -13.71 -11.21
C ASP A 336 -7.59 -12.41 -10.85
N TYR A 337 -7.67 -11.96 -9.57
CA TYR A 337 -6.91 -10.80 -9.10
C TYR A 337 -5.39 -11.04 -9.13
N ILE A 338 -4.95 -12.21 -8.67
CA ILE A 338 -3.52 -12.58 -8.70
C ILE A 338 -2.99 -12.51 -10.13
N ASN A 339 -3.75 -13.01 -11.10
CA ASN A 339 -3.37 -13.00 -12.50
C ASN A 339 -3.35 -11.59 -13.12
N ASP A 340 -4.25 -10.71 -12.67
CA ASP A 340 -4.36 -9.34 -13.17
C ASP A 340 -3.27 -8.43 -12.59
N GLN A 341 -2.97 -8.57 -11.28
CA GLN A 341 -2.10 -7.64 -10.55
C GLN A 341 -0.73 -8.23 -10.14
N ASN A 342 -0.45 -9.51 -10.39
CA ASN A 342 0.74 -10.24 -9.89
C ASN A 342 0.86 -10.15 -8.35
N ALA A 343 -0.27 -10.20 -7.66
CA ALA A 343 -0.37 -10.03 -6.22
C ALA A 343 -0.09 -11.33 -5.47
N VAL A 344 0.06 -11.23 -4.16
CA VAL A 344 0.19 -12.35 -3.21
C VAL A 344 -1.14 -12.48 -2.45
N PRO A 345 -1.81 -13.65 -2.45
CA PRO A 345 -3.07 -13.81 -1.74
C PRO A 345 -2.87 -13.85 -0.22
N CYS A 346 -3.67 -13.07 0.50
CA CYS A 346 -3.75 -13.16 1.96
C CYS A 346 -4.59 -14.37 2.40
N LYS A 347 -5.42 -14.92 1.51
CA LYS A 347 -6.24 -16.10 1.75
C LYS A 347 -5.42 -17.38 1.68
N GLU A 348 -5.74 -18.34 2.54
CA GLU A 348 -5.26 -19.72 2.46
C GLU A 348 -5.82 -20.41 1.19
N GLY A 349 -4.99 -21.16 0.49
CA GLY A 349 -5.37 -21.87 -0.72
C GLY A 349 -4.18 -22.26 -1.57
N ASP A 350 -4.44 -23.07 -2.60
CA ASP A 350 -3.43 -23.48 -3.60
C ASP A 350 -3.58 -22.58 -4.84
N PHE A 351 -2.99 -21.39 -4.77
CA PHE A 351 -3.04 -20.40 -5.83
C PHE A 351 -1.79 -20.41 -6.69
N GLU A 352 -1.96 -20.17 -7.99
CA GLU A 352 -0.85 -19.98 -8.92
C GLU A 352 -0.33 -18.54 -8.82
N LEU A 353 0.88 -18.38 -8.28
CA LEU A 353 1.55 -17.07 -8.23
C LEU A 353 2.21 -16.77 -9.58
N ALA A 354 2.40 -15.48 -9.86
CA ALA A 354 3.17 -15.04 -11.02
C ALA A 354 4.60 -15.64 -10.99
N PRO A 355 5.12 -16.15 -12.12
CA PRO A 355 6.44 -16.83 -12.16
C PRO A 355 7.59 -15.98 -11.60
N MET A 356 7.49 -14.66 -11.69
CA MET A 356 8.50 -13.74 -11.15
C MET A 356 8.55 -13.71 -9.63
N LEU A 357 7.65 -14.39 -8.94
CA LEU A 357 7.65 -14.57 -7.48
C LEU A 357 8.24 -15.91 -7.03
N ASP A 358 8.73 -16.76 -7.97
CA ASP A 358 9.26 -18.09 -7.66
C ASP A 358 10.36 -18.03 -6.58
N GLY A 359 11.25 -17.04 -6.64
CA GLY A 359 12.32 -16.87 -5.66
C GLY A 359 11.87 -16.37 -4.28
N MET A 360 10.63 -15.89 -4.15
CA MET A 360 10.03 -15.44 -2.88
C MET A 360 8.99 -16.41 -2.33
N LYS A 361 8.59 -17.42 -3.13
CA LYS A 361 7.47 -18.31 -2.84
C LYS A 361 7.60 -19.03 -1.50
N SER A 362 8.80 -19.52 -1.15
CA SER A 362 9.00 -20.21 0.13
C SER A 362 8.76 -19.30 1.34
N TYR A 363 9.13 -18.03 1.26
CA TYR A 363 8.87 -17.06 2.33
C TYR A 363 7.37 -16.79 2.50
N ILE A 364 6.64 -16.71 1.38
CA ILE A 364 5.17 -16.53 1.37
C ILE A 364 4.46 -17.75 1.97
N GLU A 365 4.89 -18.96 1.57
CA GLU A 365 4.30 -20.22 2.04
C GLU A 365 4.60 -20.49 3.53
N GLU A 366 5.78 -20.09 4.00
CA GLU A 366 6.20 -20.25 5.41
C GLU A 366 5.69 -19.12 6.31
N GLY A 367 5.03 -18.10 5.74
CA GLY A 367 4.61 -16.91 6.49
C GLY A 367 5.79 -16.08 7.01
N LYS A 368 6.97 -16.23 6.40
CA LYS A 368 8.20 -15.51 6.76
C LYS A 368 8.24 -14.14 6.09
N VAL A 369 7.27 -13.30 6.45
CA VAL A 369 7.04 -11.98 5.90
C VAL A 369 6.98 -10.94 7.02
N ALA A 370 7.28 -9.68 6.69
CA ALA A 370 7.09 -8.54 7.58
C ALA A 370 6.59 -7.34 6.80
N ASP A 371 5.75 -6.52 7.45
CA ASP A 371 5.14 -5.34 6.86
C ASP A 371 6.18 -4.25 6.55
N TYR A 372 5.79 -3.37 5.66
CA TYR A 372 6.57 -2.19 5.30
C TYR A 372 6.63 -1.22 6.47
N GLN A 373 7.83 -0.83 6.87
CA GLN A 373 8.00 0.14 7.96
C GLN A 373 7.31 1.49 7.65
N ASP A 374 7.23 1.89 6.37
CA ASP A 374 6.59 3.13 5.98
C ASP A 374 5.06 3.09 6.07
N HIS A 375 4.44 1.92 6.20
CA HIS A 375 3.01 1.81 6.50
C HIS A 375 2.62 2.43 7.85
N HIS A 376 3.58 2.54 8.76
CA HIS A 376 3.41 3.18 10.08
C HIS A 376 3.76 4.67 10.10
N TYR A 377 4.31 5.22 9.00
CA TYR A 377 4.79 6.61 9.01
C TYR A 377 3.67 7.60 8.72
N PRO A 378 3.57 8.72 9.48
CA PRO A 378 2.63 9.79 9.16
C PRO A 378 2.92 10.34 7.77
N SER A 379 1.90 10.43 6.92
CA SER A 379 2.05 10.92 5.54
C SER A 379 2.68 12.31 5.47
N GLU A 380 2.40 13.16 6.45
CA GLU A 380 2.90 14.54 6.55
C GLU A 380 4.40 14.62 6.87
N MET A 381 5.00 13.53 7.40
CA MET A 381 6.43 13.48 7.73
C MET A 381 7.31 13.42 6.48
N SER A 382 6.77 12.95 5.33
CA SER A 382 7.47 12.81 4.06
C SER A 382 8.83 12.09 4.21
N VAL A 383 8.81 10.90 4.80
CA VAL A 383 10.03 10.10 5.10
C VAL A 383 10.80 9.76 3.82
N ASP A 384 10.10 9.53 2.72
CA ASP A 384 10.67 9.33 1.40
C ASP A 384 11.62 10.47 0.98
N ALA A 385 11.17 11.72 1.13
CA ALA A 385 12.00 12.91 0.85
C ALA A 385 13.14 13.09 1.88
N MET A 386 12.95 12.62 3.12
CA MET A 386 14.01 12.63 4.13
C MET A 386 15.11 11.63 3.77
N ILE A 387 14.76 10.43 3.33
CA ILE A 387 15.70 9.41 2.87
C ILE A 387 16.43 9.90 1.62
N GLN A 388 15.73 10.46 0.61
CA GLN A 388 16.38 11.03 -0.57
C GLN A 388 17.38 12.11 -0.19
N THR A 389 17.03 13.02 0.72
CA THR A 389 17.92 14.07 1.20
C THR A 389 19.16 13.49 1.88
N TYR A 390 18.99 12.45 2.69
CA TYR A 390 20.08 11.73 3.33
C TYR A 390 21.02 11.06 2.32
N LEU A 391 20.46 10.40 1.30
CA LEU A 391 21.25 9.74 0.26
C LEU A 391 22.06 10.72 -0.60
N LEU A 392 21.59 11.98 -0.71
CA LEU A 392 22.27 13.08 -1.42
C LEU A 392 23.32 13.80 -0.56
N ASP A 393 23.36 13.60 0.76
CA ASP A 393 24.27 14.29 1.67
C ASP A 393 25.58 13.53 1.81
N ASP A 394 26.66 14.06 1.23
CA ASP A 394 28.02 13.49 1.27
C ASP A 394 28.81 13.87 2.53
N SER A 395 28.20 14.53 3.51
CA SER A 395 28.89 14.92 4.74
C SER A 395 29.20 13.71 5.64
N GLU A 396 30.31 13.79 6.39
CA GLU A 396 30.75 12.71 7.29
C GLU A 396 29.72 12.40 8.39
N ASN A 397 28.84 13.33 8.74
CA ASN A 397 27.80 13.19 9.77
C ASN A 397 26.40 13.04 9.21
N ALA A 398 26.26 12.73 7.91
CA ALA A 398 24.95 12.64 7.24
C ALA A 398 24.01 11.64 7.94
N THR A 399 24.51 10.45 8.33
CA THR A 399 23.73 9.44 9.03
C THR A 399 23.23 9.95 10.38
N ASP A 400 24.09 10.55 11.18
CA ASP A 400 23.69 11.09 12.50
C ASP A 400 22.63 12.19 12.33
N THR A 401 22.87 13.11 11.38
CA THR A 401 21.92 14.21 11.09
C THR A 401 20.56 13.69 10.62
N PHE A 402 20.55 12.68 9.77
CA PHE A 402 19.31 12.05 9.29
C PHE A 402 18.53 11.41 10.43
N LEU A 403 19.20 10.61 11.28
CA LEU A 403 18.57 9.89 12.38
C LEU A 403 18.03 10.84 13.47
N GLU A 404 18.80 11.84 13.86
CA GLU A 404 18.35 12.89 14.80
C GLU A 404 17.13 13.66 14.24
N ARG A 405 17.12 13.92 12.94
CA ARG A 405 15.98 14.53 12.27
C ARG A 405 14.77 13.60 12.25
N PHE A 406 14.97 12.31 12.00
CA PHE A 406 13.89 11.30 12.00
C PHE A 406 13.18 11.27 13.35
N ASP A 407 13.92 11.13 14.46
CA ASP A 407 13.36 11.16 15.81
C ASP A 407 12.63 12.48 16.13
N THR A 408 13.21 13.61 15.71
CA THR A 408 12.62 14.94 15.93
C THR A 408 11.28 15.11 15.18
N GLU A 409 11.26 14.75 13.90
CA GLU A 409 10.05 14.87 13.07
C GLU A 409 8.99 13.85 13.49
N TRP A 410 9.39 12.63 13.92
CA TRP A 410 8.46 11.65 14.48
C TRP A 410 7.67 12.20 15.67
N VAL A 411 8.38 12.73 16.67
CA VAL A 411 7.75 13.35 17.85
C VAL A 411 6.88 14.53 17.47
N ARG A 412 7.28 15.31 16.46
CA ARG A 412 6.52 16.47 15.98
C ARG A 412 5.18 16.06 15.37
N TYR A 413 5.18 15.05 14.49
CA TYR A 413 3.97 14.63 13.77
C TYR A 413 3.08 13.70 14.59
N ASN A 414 3.66 12.91 15.50
CA ASN A 414 2.94 11.93 16.32
C ASN A 414 2.68 12.39 17.77
N ARG A 415 2.84 13.67 18.10
CA ARG A 415 2.74 14.12 19.48
C ARG A 415 1.44 13.71 20.20
N ASP A 416 0.31 13.79 19.51
CA ASP A 416 -0.98 13.48 20.11
C ASP A 416 -1.20 11.95 20.18
N LEU A 417 -0.70 11.20 19.19
CA LEU A 417 -0.64 9.74 19.20
C LEU A 417 0.25 9.23 20.34
N ILE A 418 1.48 9.75 20.46
CA ILE A 418 2.41 9.37 21.54
C ILE A 418 1.76 9.56 22.90
N ARG A 419 1.05 10.70 23.10
CA ARG A 419 0.33 10.93 24.35
C ARG A 419 -0.77 9.89 24.57
N LYS A 420 -1.58 9.61 23.53
CA LYS A 420 -2.65 8.59 23.61
C LYS A 420 -2.10 7.23 24.01
N VAL A 421 -1.00 6.79 23.37
CA VAL A 421 -0.34 5.53 23.69
C VAL A 421 0.18 5.51 25.13
N GLN A 422 0.84 6.57 25.59
CA GLN A 422 1.35 6.68 26.96
C GLN A 422 0.21 6.70 27.98
N ASP A 423 -0.87 7.44 27.74
CA ASP A 423 -2.05 7.46 28.62
C ASP A 423 -2.67 6.05 28.69
N TYR A 424 -2.77 5.33 27.55
CA TYR A 424 -3.26 3.95 27.51
C TYR A 424 -2.39 3.00 28.33
N MET A 425 -1.06 3.08 28.21
CA MET A 425 -0.11 2.25 28.98
C MET A 425 -0.17 2.54 30.48
N GLU A 426 -0.40 3.80 30.89
CA GLU A 426 -0.60 4.16 32.31
C GLU A 426 -1.89 3.54 32.89
N GLU A 427 -2.95 3.46 32.08
CA GLU A 427 -4.23 2.86 32.48
C GLU A 427 -4.21 1.32 32.45
N HIS A 428 -3.34 0.71 31.62
CA HIS A 428 -3.26 -0.72 31.39
C HIS A 428 -1.82 -1.25 31.63
N PRO A 429 -1.29 -1.18 32.86
CA PRO A 429 0.11 -1.50 33.14
C PRO A 429 0.50 -2.99 32.95
N ASP A 430 -0.48 -3.86 32.71
CA ASP A 430 -0.29 -5.30 32.48
C ASP A 430 -0.23 -5.66 31.00
N VAL A 431 -0.37 -4.69 30.09
CA VAL A 431 -0.26 -4.87 28.63
C VAL A 431 1.19 -4.58 28.24
N GLU A 432 1.87 -5.58 27.67
CA GLU A 432 3.24 -5.44 27.12
C GLU A 432 3.20 -4.99 25.66
#